data_eaa3e325fb3273d57746de30be7182fb
#
_entry.id   eaa3e325fb3273d57746de30be7182fb
#
_cell.length_a   1.000
_cell.length_b   1.000
_cell.length_c   1.000
_cell.angle_alpha   90.00
_cell.angle_beta   90.00
_cell.angle_gamma   90.00
#
_symmetry.space_group_name_H-M   'P 1'
#
loop_
_entity.id
_entity.type
_entity.pdbx_description
1 polymer ?
#
loop_
_entity_poly.entity_id
_entity_poly.type
_entity_poly.pdbx_seq_one_letter_code
_entity_poly.pdbx_strand_id
1 'polypeptide(L)'
;HHTDEIRAIYEAHEKELLGDRPAVNTEGLDEQQAREAVNADYNERRAIMDASPINVSFAGRMMFKRVMGKASFCNIADLKGRMQAYISRDAIGEEAYADFKKSDIGDIFGIKGFIFRTKTGEISVHAEEITLLSKSLQVLPEKFHGITDTDMRYRQRYVDLIMNPDVKDTFVKRSKIIKEIRKFLDGR
;
A
#
# COMPACT_ATOMS: atom_id res chain seq x y z
N HIS A 1 5.39 5.09 10.02
CA HIS A 1 5.92 3.78 9.58
C HIS A 1 6.17 3.77 8.09
N HIS A 2 7.10 2.93 7.62
CA HIS A 2 7.25 2.61 6.21
C HIS A 2 6.39 1.40 5.83
N THR A 3 6.12 1.24 4.54
CA THR A 3 5.21 0.18 4.04
C THR A 3 5.72 -1.24 4.31
N ASP A 4 7.04 -1.47 4.29
CA ASP A 4 7.68 -2.74 4.65
C ASP A 4 7.56 -3.05 6.15
N GLU A 5 7.74 -2.04 7.01
CA GLU A 5 7.57 -2.16 8.46
C GLU A 5 6.13 -2.54 8.82
N ILE A 6 5.14 -1.90 8.20
CA ILE A 6 3.72 -2.19 8.42
C ILE A 6 3.40 -3.65 8.12
N ARG A 7 3.91 -4.19 7.01
CA ARG A 7 3.73 -5.61 6.65
C ARG A 7 4.37 -6.52 7.69
N ALA A 8 5.63 -6.25 8.05
CA ALA A 8 6.37 -7.06 9.01
C ALA A 8 5.72 -7.08 10.40
N ILE A 9 5.24 -5.92 10.87
CA ILE A 9 4.52 -5.80 12.16
C ILE A 9 3.24 -6.63 12.13
N TYR A 10 2.45 -6.53 11.04
CA TYR A 10 1.21 -7.28 10.92
C TYR A 10 1.45 -8.79 10.86
N GLU A 11 2.39 -9.25 10.04
CA GLU A 11 2.72 -10.67 9.89
C GLU A 11 3.22 -11.29 11.21
N ALA A 12 4.04 -10.53 11.96
CA ALA A 12 4.50 -10.96 13.27
C ALA A 12 3.34 -11.09 14.28
N HIS A 13 2.45 -10.12 14.32
CA HIS A 13 1.29 -10.11 15.21
C HIS A 13 0.25 -11.17 14.82
N GLU A 14 0.01 -11.35 13.53
CA GLU A 14 -0.87 -12.40 13.01
C GLU A 14 -0.33 -13.78 13.40
N LYS A 15 0.98 -14.00 13.31
CA LYS A 15 1.63 -15.24 13.74
C LYS A 15 1.55 -15.46 15.25
N GLU A 16 1.66 -14.41 16.05
CA GLU A 16 1.52 -14.48 17.51
C GLU A 16 0.10 -14.87 17.92
N LEU A 17 -0.92 -14.27 17.32
CA LEU A 17 -2.32 -14.47 17.69
C LEU A 17 -2.95 -15.74 17.09
N LEU A 18 -2.62 -16.07 15.85
CA LEU A 18 -3.22 -17.17 15.09
C LEU A 18 -2.33 -18.40 15.00
N GLY A 19 -1.02 -18.27 15.31
CA GLY A 19 -0.04 -19.32 15.09
C GLY A 19 0.10 -19.74 13.63
N ASP A 20 0.61 -20.94 13.40
CA ASP A 20 0.72 -21.53 12.05
C ASP A 20 -0.61 -22.19 11.63
N ARG A 21 -1.71 -21.44 11.67
CA ARG A 21 -3.04 -21.93 11.31
C ARG A 21 -3.09 -22.25 9.80
N PRO A 22 -3.36 -23.51 9.41
CA PRO A 22 -3.39 -23.91 8.01
C PRO A 22 -4.54 -23.20 7.26
N ALA A 23 -4.42 -23.13 5.94
CA ALA A 23 -5.52 -22.72 5.09
C ALA A 23 -6.70 -23.69 5.23
N VAL A 24 -7.91 -23.18 5.03
CA VAL A 24 -9.13 -24.00 5.07
C VAL A 24 -9.04 -25.10 4.02
N ASN A 25 -9.21 -26.37 4.46
CA ASN A 25 -9.31 -27.47 3.52
C ASN A 25 -10.68 -27.45 2.86
N THR A 26 -10.70 -27.30 1.54
CA THR A 26 -11.93 -27.27 0.72
C THR A 26 -12.07 -28.54 -0.13
N GLU A 27 -11.22 -29.55 0.06
CA GLU A 27 -11.31 -30.81 -0.68
C GLU A 27 -12.62 -31.54 -0.34
N GLY A 28 -13.35 -31.92 -1.38
CA GLY A 28 -14.62 -32.65 -1.26
C GLY A 28 -15.85 -31.77 -0.97
N LEU A 29 -15.69 -30.45 -0.88
CA LEU A 29 -16.81 -29.51 -0.74
C LEU A 29 -17.31 -29.04 -2.11
N ASP A 30 -18.60 -28.76 -2.22
CA ASP A 30 -19.11 -28.01 -3.37
C ASP A 30 -18.65 -26.54 -3.34
N GLU A 31 -18.87 -25.82 -4.44
CA GLU A 31 -18.39 -24.43 -4.58
C GLU A 31 -19.01 -23.48 -3.53
N GLN A 32 -20.26 -23.71 -3.14
CA GLN A 32 -20.94 -22.90 -2.14
C GLN A 32 -20.40 -23.21 -0.74
N GLN A 33 -20.30 -24.48 -0.39
CA GLN A 33 -19.75 -24.92 0.90
C GLN A 33 -18.29 -24.48 1.08
N ALA A 34 -17.47 -24.56 0.03
CA ALA A 34 -16.09 -24.07 0.05
C ALA A 34 -16.03 -22.55 0.31
N ARG A 35 -16.89 -21.77 -0.35
CA ARG A 35 -16.98 -20.30 -0.12
C ARG A 35 -17.45 -19.98 1.30
N GLU A 36 -18.41 -20.72 1.83
CA GLU A 36 -18.91 -20.51 3.19
C GLU A 36 -17.82 -20.84 4.22
N ALA A 37 -17.10 -21.94 4.06
CA ALA A 37 -16.00 -22.33 4.94
C ALA A 37 -14.86 -21.30 4.95
N VAL A 38 -14.46 -20.81 3.77
CA VAL A 38 -13.44 -19.75 3.63
C VAL A 38 -13.91 -18.44 4.26
N ASN A 39 -15.18 -18.06 4.07
CA ASN A 39 -15.73 -16.86 4.70
C ASN A 39 -15.83 -16.97 6.22
N ALA A 40 -16.17 -18.14 6.76
CA ALA A 40 -16.22 -18.38 8.20
C ALA A 40 -14.83 -18.25 8.83
N ASP A 41 -13.82 -18.90 8.25
CA ASP A 41 -12.42 -18.77 8.72
C ASP A 41 -11.92 -17.32 8.64
N TYR A 42 -12.20 -16.64 7.53
CA TYR A 42 -11.84 -15.22 7.40
C TYR A 42 -12.47 -14.36 8.50
N ASN A 43 -13.76 -14.56 8.80
CA ASN A 43 -14.46 -13.78 9.82
C ASN A 43 -13.92 -14.08 11.23
N GLU A 44 -13.59 -15.34 11.53
CA GLU A 44 -12.99 -15.76 12.80
C GLU A 44 -11.60 -15.14 12.98
N ARG A 45 -10.72 -15.26 11.97
CA ARG A 45 -9.38 -14.64 11.99
C ARG A 45 -9.48 -13.13 12.16
N ARG A 46 -10.39 -12.51 11.43
CA ARG A 46 -10.62 -11.08 11.52
C ARG A 46 -11.07 -10.66 12.90
N ALA A 47 -12.01 -11.37 13.53
CA ALA A 47 -12.48 -11.06 14.87
C ALA A 47 -11.36 -11.13 15.92
N ILE A 48 -10.45 -12.09 15.80
CA ILE A 48 -9.27 -12.19 16.67
C ILE A 48 -8.33 -11.00 16.47
N MET A 49 -8.04 -10.63 15.22
CA MET A 49 -7.17 -9.50 14.91
C MET A 49 -7.80 -8.14 15.29
N ASP A 50 -9.10 -7.98 15.07
CA ASP A 50 -9.85 -6.76 15.41
C ASP A 50 -9.95 -6.54 16.94
N ALA A 51 -9.79 -7.61 17.75
CA ALA A 51 -9.73 -7.50 19.22
C ALA A 51 -8.42 -6.87 19.72
N SER A 52 -7.34 -6.89 18.92
CA SER A 52 -6.05 -6.26 19.19
C SER A 52 -5.54 -5.49 17.98
N PRO A 53 -6.18 -4.37 17.59
CA PRO A 53 -5.86 -3.66 16.38
C PRO A 53 -4.49 -2.98 16.45
N ILE A 54 -3.72 -3.08 15.38
CA ILE A 54 -2.44 -2.39 15.24
C ILE A 54 -2.69 -1.07 14.51
N ASN A 55 -2.57 0.03 15.25
CA ASN A 55 -2.69 1.36 14.69
C ASN A 55 -1.39 1.82 14.05
N VAL A 56 -1.48 2.35 12.84
CA VAL A 56 -0.35 2.84 12.06
C VAL A 56 -0.62 4.21 11.48
N SER A 57 0.48 4.93 11.23
CA SER A 57 0.46 6.18 10.48
C SER A 57 1.58 6.12 9.44
N PHE A 58 1.25 6.36 8.19
CA PHE A 58 2.20 6.36 7.09
C PHE A 58 1.82 7.39 6.05
N ALA A 59 2.76 7.74 5.18
CA ALA A 59 2.54 8.69 4.11
C ALA A 59 3.22 8.23 2.82
N GLY A 60 2.65 8.63 1.70
CA GLY A 60 3.23 8.32 0.39
C GLY A 60 2.40 8.83 -0.76
N ARG A 61 2.85 8.52 -1.96
CA ARG A 61 2.20 8.92 -3.19
C ARG A 61 1.11 7.93 -3.58
N MET A 62 -0.07 8.45 -3.85
CA MET A 62 -1.18 7.66 -4.38
C MET A 62 -0.88 7.26 -5.83
N MET A 63 -0.71 5.96 -6.06
CA MET A 63 -0.37 5.39 -7.37
C MET A 63 -1.55 4.70 -8.06
N PHE A 64 -2.61 4.45 -7.32
CA PHE A 64 -3.83 3.83 -7.80
C PHE A 64 -5.00 4.23 -6.92
N LYS A 65 -6.17 4.41 -7.54
CA LYS A 65 -7.42 4.69 -6.84
C LYS A 65 -8.57 3.98 -7.54
N ARG A 66 -9.41 3.30 -6.76
CA ARG A 66 -10.65 2.67 -7.22
C ARG A 66 -11.78 3.05 -6.28
N VAL A 67 -12.73 3.82 -6.79
CA VAL A 67 -13.92 4.26 -6.05
C VAL A 67 -15.06 3.27 -6.28
N MET A 68 -15.69 2.80 -5.20
CA MET A 68 -16.81 1.83 -5.20
C MET A 68 -17.95 2.37 -4.33
N GLY A 69 -18.58 3.45 -4.76
CA GLY A 69 -19.70 4.06 -4.03
C GLY A 69 -19.27 4.71 -2.70
N LYS A 70 -19.60 4.06 -1.57
CA LYS A 70 -19.28 4.55 -0.21
C LYS A 70 -17.91 4.14 0.29
N ALA A 71 -17.20 3.32 -0.45
CA ALA A 71 -15.87 2.84 -0.12
C ALA A 71 -14.94 2.97 -1.31
N SER A 72 -13.64 3.01 -1.05
CA SER A 72 -12.60 3.11 -2.04
C SER A 72 -11.38 2.32 -1.62
N PHE A 73 -10.63 1.81 -2.59
CA PHE A 73 -9.27 1.33 -2.38
C PHE A 73 -8.30 2.25 -3.08
N CYS A 74 -7.18 2.51 -2.44
CA CYS A 74 -6.05 3.16 -3.08
C CYS A 74 -4.74 2.48 -2.70
N ASN A 75 -3.72 2.62 -3.56
CA ASN A 75 -2.37 2.17 -3.25
C ASN A 75 -1.48 3.39 -3.04
N ILE A 76 -0.89 3.45 -1.87
CA ILE A 76 0.06 4.47 -1.46
C ILE A 76 1.47 3.88 -1.56
N ALA A 77 2.35 4.57 -2.26
CA ALA A 77 3.74 4.16 -2.44
C ALA A 77 4.69 5.08 -1.66
N ASP A 78 5.60 4.49 -0.93
CA ASP A 78 6.73 5.17 -0.30
C ASP A 78 8.08 4.72 -0.88
N LEU A 79 9.20 4.97 -0.18
CA LEU A 79 10.53 4.53 -0.61
C LEU A 79 10.73 3.01 -0.53
N LYS A 80 9.95 2.33 0.33
CA LYS A 80 10.12 0.92 0.68
C LYS A 80 9.16 -0.01 -0.04
N GLY A 81 8.03 0.52 -0.53
CA GLY A 81 7.06 -0.32 -1.22
C GLY A 81 5.73 0.35 -1.49
N ARG A 82 4.70 -0.47 -1.52
CA ARG A 82 3.31 -0.04 -1.71
C ARG A 82 2.44 -0.68 -0.63
N MET A 83 1.49 0.11 -0.10
CA MET A 83 0.50 -0.34 0.85
C MET A 83 -0.89 -0.01 0.31
N GLN A 84 -1.78 -1.00 0.33
CA GLN A 84 -3.19 -0.77 0.03
C GLN A 84 -3.85 -0.08 1.23
N ALA A 85 -4.67 0.92 0.97
CA ALA A 85 -5.55 1.52 1.96
C ALA A 85 -7.00 1.37 1.53
N TYR A 86 -7.83 0.98 2.50
CA TYR A 86 -9.27 0.95 2.39
C TYR A 86 -9.83 2.21 3.03
N ILE A 87 -10.59 2.98 2.28
CA ILE A 87 -11.13 4.27 2.68
C ILE A 87 -12.64 4.20 2.57
N SER A 88 -13.32 4.27 3.71
CA SER A 88 -14.79 4.28 3.75
C SER A 88 -15.32 5.62 4.22
N ARG A 89 -16.44 6.06 3.62
CA ARG A 89 -17.13 7.28 4.01
C ARG A 89 -17.56 7.24 5.48
N ASP A 90 -17.94 6.08 5.95
CA ASP A 90 -18.45 5.93 7.32
C ASP A 90 -17.33 6.03 8.37
N ALA A 91 -16.07 5.74 8.00
CA ALA A 91 -14.91 5.86 8.90
C ALA A 91 -14.32 7.27 8.91
N ILE A 92 -14.10 7.88 7.71
CA ILE A 92 -13.41 9.17 7.60
C ILE A 92 -14.36 10.38 7.55
N GLY A 93 -15.66 10.15 7.45
CA GLY A 93 -16.68 11.18 7.28
C GLY A 93 -16.99 11.55 5.83
N GLU A 94 -18.14 12.16 5.61
CA GLU A 94 -18.66 12.43 4.28
C GLU A 94 -17.84 13.51 3.53
N GLU A 95 -17.42 14.56 4.22
CA GLU A 95 -16.67 15.67 3.67
C GLU A 95 -15.25 15.19 3.22
N ALA A 96 -14.51 14.55 4.12
CA ALA A 96 -13.18 14.01 3.81
C ALA A 96 -13.24 12.96 2.69
N TYR A 97 -14.29 12.15 2.65
CA TYR A 97 -14.48 11.18 1.57
C TYR A 97 -14.80 11.86 0.24
N ALA A 98 -15.59 12.93 0.24
CA ALA A 98 -15.90 13.72 -0.96
C ALA A 98 -14.63 14.37 -1.53
N ASP A 99 -13.76 14.89 -0.68
CA ASP A 99 -12.47 15.47 -1.09
C ASP A 99 -11.49 14.40 -1.57
N PHE A 100 -11.45 13.23 -0.90
CA PHE A 100 -10.68 12.10 -1.40
C PHE A 100 -11.13 11.67 -2.81
N LYS A 101 -12.42 11.66 -3.10
CA LYS A 101 -12.91 11.32 -4.45
C LYS A 101 -12.43 12.29 -5.53
N LYS A 102 -12.21 13.56 -5.19
CA LYS A 102 -11.69 14.60 -6.12
C LYS A 102 -10.18 14.54 -6.28
N SER A 103 -9.47 13.78 -5.44
CA SER A 103 -8.01 13.69 -5.50
C SER A 103 -7.53 12.99 -6.78
N ASP A 104 -6.29 13.25 -7.17
CA ASP A 104 -5.69 12.69 -8.37
C ASP A 104 -4.58 11.68 -8.06
N ILE A 105 -4.33 10.78 -9.01
CA ILE A 105 -3.16 9.91 -8.97
C ILE A 105 -1.91 10.77 -9.02
N GLY A 106 -1.00 10.54 -8.08
CA GLY A 106 0.19 11.36 -7.89
C GLY A 106 0.15 12.23 -6.64
N ASP A 107 -1.04 12.49 -6.08
CA ASP A 107 -1.18 13.20 -4.81
C ASP A 107 -0.47 12.45 -3.68
N ILE A 108 0.07 13.20 -2.72
CA ILE A 108 0.72 12.63 -1.53
C ILE A 108 -0.26 12.73 -0.36
N PHE A 109 -0.54 11.57 0.24
CA PHE A 109 -1.43 11.44 1.38
C PHE A 109 -0.71 10.94 2.61
N GLY A 110 -1.14 11.47 3.78
CA GLY A 110 -0.94 10.86 5.08
C GLY A 110 -2.18 10.08 5.45
N ILE A 111 -2.01 8.85 5.96
CA ILE A 111 -3.08 7.95 6.37
C ILE A 111 -2.79 7.47 7.78
N LYS A 112 -3.80 7.56 8.66
CA LYS A 112 -3.82 6.93 9.97
C LYS A 112 -4.98 5.93 10.02
N GLY A 113 -4.77 4.82 10.70
CA GLY A 113 -5.78 3.79 10.86
C GLY A 113 -5.15 2.49 11.34
N PHE A 114 -5.87 1.39 11.21
CA PHE A 114 -5.42 0.08 11.66
C PHE A 114 -5.19 -0.89 10.50
N ILE A 115 -4.30 -1.85 10.71
CA ILE A 115 -3.97 -2.85 9.70
C ILE A 115 -4.99 -3.98 9.76
N PHE A 116 -5.37 -4.48 8.60
CA PHE A 116 -6.21 -5.66 8.45
C PHE A 116 -5.85 -6.44 7.20
N ARG A 117 -6.29 -7.70 7.11
CA ARG A 117 -6.19 -8.50 5.89
C ARG A 117 -7.53 -8.50 5.17
N THR A 118 -7.52 -8.24 3.87
CA THR A 118 -8.72 -8.33 3.02
C THR A 118 -9.11 -9.79 2.77
N LYS A 119 -10.33 -10.03 2.29
CA LYS A 119 -10.78 -11.38 1.89
C LYS A 119 -9.92 -12.01 0.80
N THR A 120 -9.26 -11.20 -0.01
CA THR A 120 -8.33 -11.66 -1.05
C THR A 120 -6.91 -11.92 -0.53
N GLY A 121 -6.68 -11.75 0.78
CA GLY A 121 -5.39 -12.00 1.42
C GLY A 121 -4.42 -10.80 1.44
N GLU A 122 -4.78 -9.66 0.84
CA GLU A 122 -3.90 -8.48 0.83
C GLU A 122 -3.91 -7.77 2.19
N ILE A 123 -2.72 -7.51 2.74
CA ILE A 123 -2.54 -6.68 3.93
C ILE A 123 -2.81 -5.24 3.57
N SER A 124 -3.73 -4.61 4.27
CA SER A 124 -4.25 -3.28 3.97
C SER A 124 -4.41 -2.46 5.24
N VAL A 125 -4.46 -1.14 5.11
CA VAL A 125 -4.77 -0.23 6.20
C VAL A 125 -6.21 0.26 6.04
N HIS A 126 -7.03 0.04 7.07
CA HIS A 126 -8.36 0.67 7.18
C HIS A 126 -8.16 2.10 7.67
N ALA A 127 -8.39 3.06 6.79
CA ALA A 127 -8.18 4.47 7.11
C ALA A 127 -9.28 5.00 8.04
N GLU A 128 -8.86 5.63 9.12
CA GLU A 128 -9.69 6.40 10.06
C GLU A 128 -9.49 7.90 9.86
N GLU A 129 -8.29 8.28 9.39
CA GLU A 129 -7.96 9.67 9.04
C GLU A 129 -7.15 9.69 7.75
N ILE A 130 -7.49 10.62 6.86
CA ILE A 130 -6.75 10.87 5.62
C ILE A 130 -6.48 12.35 5.47
N THR A 131 -5.22 12.70 5.17
CA THR A 131 -4.79 14.09 5.00
C THR A 131 -4.06 14.24 3.68
N LEU A 132 -4.48 15.19 2.84
CA LEU A 132 -3.74 15.59 1.66
C LEU A 132 -2.51 16.41 2.08
N LEU A 133 -1.32 15.86 1.90
CA LEU A 133 -0.06 16.48 2.25
C LEU A 133 0.50 17.35 1.12
N SER A 134 0.33 16.90 -0.12
CA SER A 134 0.77 17.64 -1.31
C SER A 134 -0.05 17.24 -2.53
N LYS A 135 -0.51 18.23 -3.26
CA LYS A 135 -1.25 18.06 -4.51
C LYS A 135 -0.30 17.85 -5.69
N SER A 136 -0.57 16.85 -6.51
CA SER A 136 0.09 16.69 -7.81
C SER A 136 -0.58 17.62 -8.83
N LEU A 137 0.13 18.67 -9.24
CA LEU A 137 -0.38 19.66 -10.20
C LEU A 137 -0.34 19.16 -11.65
N GLN A 138 0.42 18.12 -11.91
CA GLN A 138 0.49 17.47 -13.21
C GLN A 138 0.09 16.00 -13.06
N VAL A 139 -0.77 15.52 -13.94
CA VAL A 139 -1.21 14.13 -13.98
C VAL A 139 -0.02 13.24 -14.36
N LEU A 140 0.17 12.16 -13.60
CA LEU A 140 1.17 11.16 -13.97
C LEU A 140 0.76 10.44 -15.25
N PRO A 141 1.70 10.06 -16.12
CA PRO A 141 1.42 9.27 -17.32
C PRO A 141 0.67 7.98 -17.00
N GLU A 142 -0.09 7.45 -17.97
CA GLU A 142 -0.85 6.21 -17.78
C GLU A 142 0.04 5.04 -17.37
N LYS A 143 -0.44 4.28 -16.40
CA LYS A 143 0.31 3.27 -15.65
C LYS A 143 0.73 2.05 -16.47
N PHE A 144 0.04 1.74 -17.57
CA PHE A 144 0.20 0.47 -18.26
C PHE A 144 1.45 0.39 -19.18
N HIS A 145 1.96 1.53 -19.61
CA HIS A 145 3.10 1.57 -20.51
C HIS A 145 4.33 2.30 -19.94
N GLY A 146 4.21 2.89 -18.74
CA GLY A 146 5.26 3.75 -18.20
C GLY A 146 5.53 4.93 -19.15
N ILE A 147 6.69 5.58 -18.98
CA ILE A 147 7.19 6.50 -19.97
C ILE A 147 8.10 5.72 -20.93
N THR A 148 7.64 5.49 -22.15
CA THR A 148 8.42 4.79 -23.18
C THR A 148 9.29 5.74 -24.00
N ASP A 149 8.86 7.00 -24.15
CA ASP A 149 9.60 8.04 -24.85
C ASP A 149 10.92 8.35 -24.12
N THR A 150 12.03 8.08 -24.81
CA THR A 150 13.38 8.25 -24.27
C THR A 150 13.70 9.71 -23.97
N ASP A 151 13.29 10.65 -24.81
CA ASP A 151 13.55 12.07 -24.60
C ASP A 151 12.80 12.59 -23.36
N MET A 152 11.53 12.24 -23.21
CA MET A 152 10.75 12.56 -22.02
C MET A 152 11.35 11.95 -20.74
N ARG A 153 11.85 10.71 -20.80
CA ARG A 153 12.53 10.06 -19.66
C ARG A 153 13.79 10.80 -19.21
N TYR A 154 14.54 11.35 -20.15
CA TYR A 154 15.74 12.14 -19.83
C TYR A 154 15.40 13.55 -19.35
N ARG A 155 14.42 14.21 -19.95
CA ARG A 155 14.01 15.58 -19.56
C ARG A 155 13.23 15.61 -18.25
N GLN A 156 12.39 14.62 -18.00
CA GLN A 156 11.58 14.51 -16.79
C GLN A 156 11.98 13.27 -15.95
N ARG A 157 13.25 13.20 -15.59
CA ARG A 157 13.82 12.06 -14.86
C ARG A 157 13.07 11.75 -13.56
N TYR A 158 12.56 12.76 -12.85
CA TYR A 158 11.77 12.57 -11.65
C TYR A 158 10.47 11.81 -11.91
N VAL A 159 9.82 12.02 -13.06
CA VAL A 159 8.63 11.25 -13.44
C VAL A 159 9.00 9.82 -13.83
N ASP A 160 10.09 9.64 -14.58
CA ASP A 160 10.63 8.32 -14.93
C ASP A 160 10.93 7.47 -13.68
N LEU A 161 11.52 8.06 -12.63
CA LEU A 161 11.78 7.39 -11.35
C LEU A 161 10.50 7.01 -10.57
N ILE A 162 9.39 7.73 -10.78
CA ILE A 162 8.09 7.42 -10.18
C ILE A 162 7.42 6.25 -10.92
N MET A 163 7.49 6.29 -12.26
CA MET A 163 6.75 5.37 -13.13
C MET A 163 7.48 4.06 -13.40
N ASN A 164 8.82 4.09 -13.46
CA ASN A 164 9.67 2.96 -13.83
C ASN A 164 10.52 2.49 -12.62
N PRO A 165 10.08 1.49 -11.84
CA PRO A 165 10.77 1.01 -10.64
C PRO A 165 12.20 0.53 -10.93
N ASP A 166 12.45 -0.13 -12.05
CA ASP A 166 13.77 -0.65 -12.44
C ASP A 166 14.79 0.48 -12.62
N VAL A 167 14.33 1.61 -13.17
CA VAL A 167 15.17 2.81 -13.32
C VAL A 167 15.50 3.39 -11.95
N LYS A 168 14.51 3.50 -11.06
CA LYS A 168 14.71 3.92 -9.66
C LYS A 168 15.76 3.05 -8.97
N ASP A 169 15.65 1.74 -9.11
CA ASP A 169 16.59 0.76 -8.54
C ASP A 169 18.03 0.98 -9.03
N THR A 170 18.19 1.25 -10.31
CA THR A 170 19.50 1.56 -10.90
C THR A 170 20.12 2.81 -10.25
N PHE A 171 19.36 3.88 -10.06
CA PHE A 171 19.85 5.09 -9.41
C PHE A 171 20.15 4.89 -7.92
N VAL A 172 19.34 4.07 -7.21
CA VAL A 172 19.61 3.69 -5.82
C VAL A 172 20.92 2.90 -5.72
N LYS A 173 21.14 1.91 -6.60
CA LYS A 173 22.40 1.13 -6.66
C LYS A 173 23.58 2.03 -6.94
N ARG A 174 23.49 2.94 -7.93
CA ARG A 174 24.54 3.92 -8.23
C ARG A 174 24.90 4.76 -6.99
N SER A 175 23.92 5.27 -6.28
CA SER A 175 24.14 6.08 -5.08
C SER A 175 24.84 5.28 -3.96
N LYS A 176 24.44 4.01 -3.78
CA LYS A 176 25.10 3.11 -2.81
C LYS A 176 26.56 2.84 -3.18
N ILE A 177 26.87 2.56 -4.45
CA ILE A 177 28.23 2.33 -4.92
C ILE A 177 29.12 3.56 -4.64
N ILE A 178 28.65 4.76 -4.99
CA ILE A 178 29.40 6.00 -4.75
C ILE A 178 29.61 6.21 -3.24
N LYS A 179 28.61 5.93 -2.41
CA LYS A 179 28.72 6.03 -0.96
C LYS A 179 29.78 5.09 -0.39
N GLU A 180 29.83 3.85 -0.84
CA GLU A 180 30.83 2.87 -0.38
C GLU A 180 32.25 3.23 -0.86
N ILE A 181 32.41 3.73 -2.08
CA ILE A 181 33.72 4.24 -2.57
C ILE A 181 34.19 5.39 -1.67
N ARG A 182 33.34 6.37 -1.39
CA ARG A 182 33.73 7.48 -0.49
C ARG A 182 34.10 6.98 0.89
N LYS A 183 33.27 6.14 1.50
CA LYS A 183 33.55 5.55 2.81
C LYS A 183 34.90 4.82 2.85
N PHE A 184 35.25 4.09 1.79
CA PHE A 184 36.53 3.39 1.69
C PHE A 184 37.70 4.38 1.61
N LEU A 185 37.58 5.45 0.84
CA LEU A 185 38.62 6.47 0.71
C LEU A 185 38.81 7.31 1.99
N ASP A 186 37.67 7.69 2.63
CA ASP A 186 37.70 8.48 3.87
C ASP A 186 38.21 7.68 5.08
N GLY A 187 38.14 6.34 5.02
CA GLY A 187 38.61 5.45 6.09
C GLY A 187 40.10 5.04 5.99
N ARG A 188 40.83 5.57 5.02
CA ARG A 188 42.28 5.38 4.85
C ARG A 188 43.08 6.61 5.28
#